data_29e5dce2f09776d3e89c5cec2077579b
#
_entry.id   29e5dce2f09776d3e89c5cec2077579b
#
_cell.length_a   1.000
_cell.length_b   1.000
_cell.length_c   1.000
_cell.angle_alpha   90.00
_cell.angle_beta   90.00
_cell.angle_gamma   90.00
#
_symmetry.space_group_name_H-M   'P 1'
#
loop_
_entity.id
_entity.type
_entity.pdbx_description
1 polymer ?
#
loop_
_entity_poly.entity_id
_entity_poly.type
_entity_poly.pdbx_seq_one_letter_code
_entity_poly.pdbx_strand_id
1 'polypeptide(L)'
;MALSSEQVEKFTQDGYLLIEDFYSPTECDHLRDRAFQIIAEADLSQHPVITFNTRDNQQASTDYFITSGDKIRFFFEEGAVDENGKLKVPTERAVNKIGHALHALDSEFKKATISESVKGIAGSLGLKKPAVVQSMVIFKQPRFGGAVNSHQDSTFLYTTPTTLTGFWIALEDADLENGCLWFVPGSHKNGITRRMRRTTEEGVLGTTFEGEVPSQKQEEFVAVPVKKGTLVLINGEVVHKSGENVSERSRNIYTFHLYDAGTSEWSKDNWLQPTESLPFTLL
;
A
#
# COMPACT_ATOMS: atom_id res chain seq x y z
N MET A 1 -7.94 -16.12 12.01
CA MET A 1 -8.55 -16.85 10.84
C MET A 1 -7.42 -17.56 10.10
N ALA A 2 -7.62 -18.82 9.67
CA ALA A 2 -6.67 -19.49 8.77
C ALA A 2 -7.33 -19.64 7.40
N LEU A 3 -6.53 -19.68 6.34
CA LEU A 3 -7.01 -19.97 4.99
C LEU A 3 -7.28 -21.46 4.80
N SER A 4 -8.29 -21.80 4.00
CA SER A 4 -8.48 -23.19 3.53
C SER A 4 -7.41 -23.55 2.50
N SER A 5 -7.24 -24.85 2.24
CA SER A 5 -6.32 -25.34 1.20
C SER A 5 -6.68 -24.79 -0.19
N GLU A 6 -7.97 -24.69 -0.50
CA GLU A 6 -8.47 -24.13 -1.77
C GLU A 6 -8.12 -22.63 -1.90
N GLN A 7 -8.22 -21.87 -0.80
CA GLN A 7 -7.85 -20.47 -0.79
C GLN A 7 -6.34 -20.27 -0.99
N VAL A 8 -5.52 -21.11 -0.37
CA VAL A 8 -4.05 -21.10 -0.57
C VAL A 8 -3.70 -21.47 -2.01
N GLU A 9 -4.36 -22.50 -2.58
CA GLU A 9 -4.16 -22.90 -3.97
C GLU A 9 -4.54 -21.76 -4.93
N LYS A 10 -5.70 -21.13 -4.72
CA LYS A 10 -6.14 -19.98 -5.53
C LYS A 10 -5.15 -18.81 -5.45
N PHE A 11 -4.69 -18.45 -4.25
CA PHE A 11 -3.68 -17.41 -4.09
C PHE A 11 -2.37 -17.77 -4.82
N THR A 12 -1.93 -19.02 -4.74
CA THR A 12 -0.74 -19.52 -5.45
C THR A 12 -0.92 -19.50 -6.96
N GLN A 13 -2.13 -19.78 -7.45
CA GLN A 13 -2.43 -19.78 -8.87
C GLN A 13 -2.53 -18.39 -9.46
N ASP A 14 -3.29 -17.50 -8.81
CA ASP A 14 -3.69 -16.19 -9.35
C ASP A 14 -2.78 -15.04 -8.89
N GLY A 15 -2.11 -15.20 -7.74
CA GLY A 15 -1.28 -14.18 -7.13
C GLY A 15 -2.08 -13.17 -6.27
N TYR A 16 -3.39 -13.34 -6.16
CA TYR A 16 -4.25 -12.57 -5.27
C TYR A 16 -5.44 -13.41 -4.77
N LEU A 17 -6.04 -13.01 -3.65
CA LEU A 17 -7.18 -13.69 -3.07
C LEU A 17 -8.11 -12.69 -2.37
N LEU A 18 -9.42 -12.86 -2.54
CA LEU A 18 -10.45 -12.09 -1.85
C LEU A 18 -10.94 -12.87 -0.62
N ILE A 19 -11.03 -12.19 0.49
CA ILE A 19 -11.62 -12.72 1.73
C ILE A 19 -12.70 -11.72 2.15
N GLU A 20 -13.93 -12.04 1.82
CA GLU A 20 -15.10 -11.24 2.17
C GLU A 20 -15.31 -11.24 3.70
N ASP A 21 -15.94 -10.19 4.21
CA ASP A 21 -16.28 -10.04 5.64
C ASP A 21 -15.07 -10.22 6.59
N PHE A 22 -13.85 -9.86 6.12
CA PHE A 22 -12.64 -9.93 6.95
C PHE A 22 -12.71 -8.96 8.13
N TYR A 23 -13.21 -7.76 7.89
CA TYR A 23 -13.63 -6.82 8.93
C TYR A 23 -15.13 -6.52 8.81
N SER A 24 -15.77 -6.34 9.96
CA SER A 24 -17.12 -5.83 10.00
C SER A 24 -17.20 -4.39 9.49
N PRO A 25 -18.38 -3.93 9.03
CA PRO A 25 -18.57 -2.53 8.65
C PRO A 25 -18.19 -1.54 9.76
N THR A 26 -18.43 -1.89 11.02
CA THR A 26 -18.12 -1.05 12.19
C THR A 26 -16.60 -0.94 12.39
N GLU A 27 -15.83 -2.03 12.23
CA GLU A 27 -14.37 -1.99 12.31
C GLU A 27 -13.78 -1.13 11.17
N CYS A 28 -14.33 -1.23 9.97
CA CYS A 28 -13.92 -0.38 8.85
C CYS A 28 -14.20 1.10 9.10
N ASP A 29 -15.40 1.43 9.63
CA ASP A 29 -15.73 2.82 9.99
C ASP A 29 -14.79 3.35 11.07
N HIS A 30 -14.50 2.55 12.09
CA HIS A 30 -13.59 2.92 13.15
C HIS A 30 -12.18 3.26 12.62
N LEU A 31 -11.61 2.41 11.76
CA LEU A 31 -10.28 2.65 11.15
C LEU A 31 -10.30 3.87 10.22
N ARG A 32 -11.35 4.04 9.43
CA ARG A 32 -11.53 5.20 8.57
C ARG A 32 -11.60 6.50 9.40
N ASP A 33 -12.44 6.52 10.41
CA ASP A 33 -12.63 7.69 11.26
C ASP A 33 -11.36 8.02 12.04
N ARG A 34 -10.61 7.01 12.51
CA ARG A 34 -9.27 7.21 13.12
C ARG A 34 -8.29 7.84 12.13
N ALA A 35 -8.29 7.43 10.86
CA ALA A 35 -7.44 8.04 9.85
C ALA A 35 -7.76 9.53 9.64
N PHE A 36 -9.04 9.91 9.60
CA PHE A 36 -9.46 11.31 9.53
C PHE A 36 -9.10 12.10 10.80
N GLN A 37 -9.17 11.49 11.97
CA GLN A 37 -8.72 12.11 13.22
C GLN A 37 -7.20 12.41 13.17
N ILE A 38 -6.39 11.46 12.68
CA ILE A 38 -4.94 11.66 12.50
C ILE A 38 -4.66 12.85 11.57
N ILE A 39 -5.43 13.00 10.48
CA ILE A 39 -5.30 14.16 9.59
C ILE A 39 -5.70 15.45 10.30
N ALA A 40 -6.80 15.45 11.06
CA ALA A 40 -7.29 16.64 11.77
C ALA A 40 -6.37 17.08 12.91
N GLU A 41 -5.69 16.15 13.57
CA GLU A 41 -4.73 16.39 14.66
C GLU A 41 -3.34 16.83 14.14
N ALA A 42 -3.07 16.67 12.83
CA ALA A 42 -1.77 16.96 12.26
C ALA A 42 -1.53 18.46 12.09
N ASP A 43 -0.37 18.94 12.54
CA ASP A 43 0.13 20.25 12.14
C ASP A 43 0.81 20.17 10.77
N LEU A 44 0.09 20.58 9.74
CA LEU A 44 0.57 20.60 8.36
C LEU A 44 1.12 21.98 7.93
N SER A 45 1.28 22.94 8.86
CA SER A 45 1.76 24.30 8.56
C SER A 45 3.18 24.32 7.95
N GLN A 46 4.01 23.33 8.31
CA GLN A 46 5.37 23.15 7.81
C GLN A 46 5.49 21.99 6.82
N HIS A 47 4.36 21.50 6.30
CA HIS A 47 4.36 20.38 5.36
C HIS A 47 5.01 20.82 4.02
N PRO A 48 5.96 20.03 3.45
CA PRO A 48 6.68 20.43 2.24
C PRO A 48 5.82 20.34 0.96
N VAL A 49 4.51 20.17 1.10
CA VAL A 49 3.53 20.06 -0.01
C VAL A 49 3.92 18.98 -1.01
N ILE A 50 4.30 17.81 -0.51
CA ILE A 50 4.61 16.65 -1.35
C ILE A 50 3.31 16.02 -1.85
N THR A 51 3.16 16.03 -3.17
CA THR A 51 2.07 15.33 -3.87
C THR A 51 2.50 13.91 -4.21
N PHE A 52 1.54 12.98 -4.22
CA PHE A 52 1.78 11.60 -4.63
C PHE A 52 1.21 11.38 -6.03
N ASN A 53 2.08 10.97 -6.96
CA ASN A 53 1.66 10.46 -8.25
C ASN A 53 2.49 9.22 -8.65
N THR A 54 1.96 8.41 -9.54
CA THR A 54 2.64 7.21 -10.03
C THR A 54 3.17 7.37 -11.46
N ARG A 55 3.10 8.58 -12.04
CA ARG A 55 3.49 8.84 -13.43
C ARG A 55 5.00 9.05 -13.55
N ASP A 56 5.57 9.94 -12.76
CA ASP A 56 6.98 10.30 -12.81
C ASP A 56 7.78 9.94 -11.54
N ASN A 57 7.07 9.57 -10.46
CA ASN A 57 7.65 9.18 -9.17
C ASN A 57 8.64 10.21 -8.56
N GLN A 58 8.53 11.50 -8.91
CA GLN A 58 9.43 12.54 -8.39
C GLN A 58 9.43 12.60 -6.87
N GLN A 59 8.27 12.38 -6.21
CA GLN A 59 8.17 12.34 -4.77
C GLN A 59 9.01 11.22 -4.12
N ALA A 60 9.25 10.13 -4.83
CA ALA A 60 10.01 8.98 -4.32
C ALA A 60 11.51 9.31 -4.11
N SER A 61 11.99 10.41 -4.69
CA SER A 61 13.36 10.91 -4.52
C SER A 61 13.49 11.98 -3.45
N THR A 62 12.41 12.32 -2.73
CA THR A 62 12.47 13.34 -1.68
C THR A 62 12.85 12.73 -0.32
N ASP A 63 13.63 13.47 0.48
CA ASP A 63 13.95 13.10 1.86
C ASP A 63 12.68 12.85 2.69
N TYR A 64 11.62 13.63 2.43
CA TYR A 64 10.34 13.46 3.11
C TYR A 64 9.72 12.09 2.87
N PHE A 65 9.81 11.56 1.64
CA PHE A 65 9.34 10.20 1.32
C PHE A 65 10.30 9.15 1.87
N ILE A 66 11.60 9.24 1.55
CA ILE A 66 12.60 8.21 1.88
C ILE A 66 12.73 8.00 3.39
N THR A 67 12.53 9.04 4.20
CA THR A 67 12.61 8.98 5.66
C THR A 67 11.26 8.85 6.35
N SER A 68 10.23 8.36 5.64
CA SER A 68 8.88 8.20 6.19
C SER A 68 8.60 6.81 6.79
N GLY A 69 9.52 5.86 6.66
CA GLY A 69 9.30 4.47 7.05
C GLY A 69 9.02 4.25 8.54
N ASP A 70 9.53 5.11 9.40
CA ASP A 70 9.35 5.09 10.86
C ASP A 70 8.42 6.22 11.37
N LYS A 71 7.60 6.79 10.51
CA LYS A 71 6.73 7.94 10.81
C LYS A 71 5.32 7.77 10.23
N ILE A 72 4.39 8.58 10.71
CA ILE A 72 3.11 8.82 10.05
C ILE A 72 3.26 10.14 9.31
N ARG A 73 3.37 10.10 7.98
CA ARG A 73 3.49 11.26 7.10
C ARG A 73 2.32 11.33 6.13
N PHE A 74 2.09 12.52 5.62
CA PHE A 74 0.96 12.87 4.77
C PHE A 74 1.45 13.13 3.35
N PHE A 75 0.72 12.67 2.36
CA PHE A 75 1.01 12.92 0.95
C PHE A 75 -0.27 13.39 0.29
N PHE A 76 -0.20 14.52 -0.42
CA PHE A 76 -1.36 15.12 -1.04
C PHE A 76 -1.67 14.50 -2.40
N GLU A 77 -2.93 14.58 -2.80
CA GLU A 77 -3.37 14.24 -4.15
C GLU A 77 -2.85 15.32 -5.13
N GLU A 78 -2.33 14.89 -6.28
CA GLU A 78 -1.77 15.80 -7.29
C GLU A 78 -2.77 16.90 -7.68
N GLY A 79 -4.03 16.53 -7.91
CA GLY A 79 -5.10 17.46 -8.24
C GLY A 79 -5.51 18.44 -7.14
N ALA A 80 -5.09 18.21 -5.89
CA ALA A 80 -5.48 19.01 -4.73
C ALA A 80 -4.59 20.24 -4.48
N VAL A 81 -3.49 20.39 -5.21
CA VAL A 81 -2.50 21.46 -5.00
C VAL A 81 -2.44 22.33 -6.26
N ASP A 82 -2.34 23.64 -6.10
CA ASP A 82 -2.12 24.58 -7.20
C ASP A 82 -0.62 24.76 -7.52
N GLU A 83 -0.31 25.55 -8.54
CA GLU A 83 1.04 25.83 -9.01
C GLU A 83 1.92 26.57 -7.97
N ASN A 84 1.32 27.19 -6.96
CA ASN A 84 1.99 27.88 -5.88
C ASN A 84 2.15 27.00 -4.61
N GLY A 85 1.75 25.72 -4.67
CA GLY A 85 1.79 24.80 -3.55
C GLY A 85 0.64 25.00 -2.55
N LYS A 86 -0.42 25.73 -2.90
CA LYS A 86 -1.58 25.95 -2.04
C LYS A 86 -2.65 24.90 -2.28
N LEU A 87 -3.26 24.42 -1.19
CA LEU A 87 -4.39 23.51 -1.29
C LEU A 87 -5.61 24.18 -1.92
N LYS A 88 -6.19 23.54 -2.93
CA LYS A 88 -7.42 23.95 -3.62
C LYS A 88 -8.70 23.47 -2.93
N VAL A 89 -8.56 22.51 -2.02
CA VAL A 89 -9.64 21.85 -1.29
C VAL A 89 -9.26 21.76 0.19
N PRO A 90 -10.23 21.55 1.11
CA PRO A 90 -9.91 21.30 2.52
C PRO A 90 -8.90 20.14 2.70
N THR A 91 -8.08 20.22 3.75
CA THR A 91 -6.96 19.29 4.00
C THR A 91 -7.39 17.81 3.98
N GLU A 92 -8.51 17.49 4.60
CA GLU A 92 -9.05 16.12 4.65
C GLU A 92 -9.42 15.57 3.27
N ARG A 93 -9.68 16.44 2.31
CA ARG A 93 -9.92 16.08 0.90
C ARG A 93 -8.67 16.19 0.04
N ALA A 94 -7.62 16.86 0.54
CA ALA A 94 -6.37 17.00 -0.19
C ALA A 94 -5.45 15.79 -0.02
N VAL A 95 -5.58 15.05 1.09
CA VAL A 95 -4.72 13.91 1.39
C VAL A 95 -5.03 12.73 0.47
N ASN A 96 -3.99 12.23 -0.22
CA ASN A 96 -4.00 11.00 -1.00
C ASN A 96 -3.70 9.79 -0.10
N LYS A 97 -2.68 9.90 0.77
CA LYS A 97 -2.33 8.83 1.71
C LYS A 97 -1.68 9.34 2.98
N ILE A 98 -1.81 8.56 4.02
CA ILE A 98 -1.01 8.64 5.25
C ILE A 98 -0.22 7.33 5.42
N GLY A 99 1.03 7.41 5.81
CA GLY A 99 1.95 6.26 5.97
C GLY A 99 3.33 6.71 6.48
N HIS A 100 4.17 5.81 6.84
CA HIS A 100 4.18 4.38 6.52
C HIS A 100 4.24 3.50 7.78
N ALA A 101 4.11 4.09 8.98
CA ALA A 101 4.26 3.38 10.27
C ALA A 101 2.97 3.37 11.12
N LEU A 102 1.78 3.42 10.52
CA LEU A 102 0.51 3.38 11.24
C LEU A 102 0.41 2.15 12.15
N HIS A 103 0.79 0.97 11.65
CA HIS A 103 0.78 -0.31 12.37
C HIS A 103 1.65 -0.32 13.63
N ALA A 104 2.60 0.60 13.76
CA ALA A 104 3.53 0.67 14.88
C ALA A 104 3.24 1.84 15.82
N LEU A 105 2.83 3.00 15.27
CA LEU A 105 2.71 4.25 15.99
C LEU A 105 1.27 4.61 16.42
N ASP A 106 0.26 3.98 15.81
CA ASP A 106 -1.15 4.19 16.18
C ASP A 106 -1.75 2.92 16.77
N SER A 107 -2.42 3.04 17.91
CA SER A 107 -2.94 1.88 18.66
C SER A 107 -4.04 1.12 17.91
N GLU A 108 -4.90 1.82 17.16
CA GLU A 108 -6.02 1.19 16.46
C GLU A 108 -5.54 0.46 15.20
N PHE A 109 -4.65 1.07 14.43
CA PHE A 109 -4.01 0.41 13.30
C PHE A 109 -3.09 -0.73 13.73
N LYS A 110 -2.43 -0.62 14.88
CA LYS A 110 -1.65 -1.72 15.46
C LYS A 110 -2.53 -2.92 15.78
N LYS A 111 -3.66 -2.74 16.47
CA LYS A 111 -4.61 -3.82 16.76
C LYS A 111 -5.13 -4.49 15.50
N ALA A 112 -5.48 -3.71 14.48
CA ALA A 112 -5.94 -4.22 13.20
C ALA A 112 -4.86 -5.07 12.50
N THR A 113 -3.62 -4.58 12.47
CA THR A 113 -2.52 -5.23 11.77
C THR A 113 -2.00 -6.47 12.51
N ILE A 114 -1.83 -6.38 13.85
CA ILE A 114 -1.26 -7.45 14.68
C ILE A 114 -2.39 -8.25 15.33
N SER A 115 -3.24 -8.84 14.50
CA SER A 115 -4.39 -9.63 14.94
C SER A 115 -4.16 -11.13 14.72
N GLU A 116 -4.86 -11.97 15.49
CA GLU A 116 -4.82 -13.43 15.31
C GLU A 116 -5.31 -13.86 13.93
N SER A 117 -6.20 -13.07 13.30
CA SER A 117 -6.63 -13.32 11.92
C SER A 117 -5.49 -13.12 10.92
N VAL A 118 -4.74 -12.02 11.04
CA VAL A 118 -3.58 -11.74 10.19
C VAL A 118 -2.48 -12.79 10.39
N LYS A 119 -2.16 -13.15 11.64
CA LYS A 119 -1.20 -14.23 11.96
C LYS A 119 -1.60 -15.57 11.36
N GLY A 120 -2.88 -15.92 11.48
CA GLY A 120 -3.41 -17.17 10.91
C GLY A 120 -3.31 -17.22 9.39
N ILE A 121 -3.60 -16.11 8.69
CA ILE A 121 -3.43 -16.00 7.24
C ILE A 121 -1.95 -16.11 6.85
N ALA A 122 -1.06 -15.36 7.51
CA ALA A 122 0.38 -15.41 7.25
C ALA A 122 0.94 -16.83 7.43
N GLY A 123 0.51 -17.52 8.50
CA GLY A 123 0.86 -18.92 8.75
C GLY A 123 0.35 -19.88 7.68
N SER A 124 -0.89 -19.67 7.18
CA SER A 124 -1.45 -20.48 6.09
C SER A 124 -0.70 -20.30 4.77
N LEU A 125 -0.14 -19.11 4.52
CA LEU A 125 0.73 -18.83 3.38
C LEU A 125 2.17 -19.34 3.55
N GLY A 126 2.47 -19.95 4.70
CA GLY A 126 3.76 -20.60 4.98
C GLY A 126 4.84 -19.63 5.50
N LEU A 127 4.51 -18.38 5.83
CA LEU A 127 5.48 -17.42 6.38
C LEU A 127 5.92 -17.91 7.78
N LYS A 128 7.23 -18.05 8.00
CA LYS A 128 7.81 -18.59 9.24
C LYS A 128 8.00 -17.53 10.31
N LYS A 129 8.36 -16.33 9.90
CA LYS A 129 8.60 -15.19 10.78
C LYS A 129 8.10 -13.92 10.12
N PRO A 130 6.75 -13.77 9.97
CA PRO A 130 6.19 -12.63 9.25
C PRO A 130 6.51 -11.32 9.96
N ALA A 131 6.99 -10.34 9.21
CA ALA A 131 7.33 -9.00 9.66
C ALA A 131 6.58 -7.94 8.84
N VAL A 132 5.88 -7.04 9.53
CA VAL A 132 5.23 -5.87 8.91
C VAL A 132 6.29 -4.82 8.63
N VAL A 133 6.36 -4.38 7.38
CA VAL A 133 7.37 -3.40 6.94
C VAL A 133 6.81 -2.00 6.74
N GLN A 134 5.57 -1.88 6.31
CA GLN A 134 4.85 -0.61 6.16
C GLN A 134 3.35 -0.78 6.27
N SER A 135 2.68 0.33 6.52
CA SER A 135 1.22 0.42 6.46
C SER A 135 0.76 1.80 6.04
N MET A 136 -0.34 1.89 5.30
CA MET A 136 -0.88 3.13 4.76
C MET A 136 -2.40 3.11 4.79
N VAL A 137 -3.01 4.28 5.02
CA VAL A 137 -4.37 4.53 4.55
C VAL A 137 -4.28 5.32 3.25
N ILE A 138 -4.97 4.85 2.22
CA ILE A 138 -5.03 5.51 0.91
C ILE A 138 -6.44 6.02 0.69
N PHE A 139 -6.55 7.33 0.47
CA PHE A 139 -7.79 8.06 0.23
C PHE A 139 -7.90 8.34 -1.28
N LYS A 140 -8.80 7.65 -1.93
CA LYS A 140 -9.09 7.97 -3.32
C LYS A 140 -10.31 8.89 -3.37
N GLN A 141 -10.02 10.19 -3.41
CA GLN A 141 -11.00 11.25 -3.25
C GLN A 141 -12.04 11.28 -4.40
N PRO A 142 -13.32 11.65 -4.11
CA PRO A 142 -14.33 11.81 -5.15
C PRO A 142 -13.88 12.76 -6.25
N ARG A 143 -14.06 12.38 -7.50
CA ARG A 143 -13.83 13.18 -8.72
C ARG A 143 -12.37 13.46 -9.09
N PHE A 144 -11.38 13.27 -8.18
CA PHE A 144 -9.98 13.59 -8.50
C PHE A 144 -8.96 12.63 -7.88
N GLY A 145 -9.40 11.57 -7.22
CA GLY A 145 -8.49 10.52 -6.76
C GLY A 145 -7.77 9.87 -7.94
N GLY A 146 -6.46 10.05 -8.02
CA GLY A 146 -5.64 9.67 -9.16
C GLY A 146 -5.54 8.16 -9.39
N ALA A 147 -5.20 7.76 -10.61
CA ALA A 147 -4.89 6.37 -10.92
C ALA A 147 -3.61 5.91 -10.23
N VAL A 148 -3.55 4.62 -9.88
CA VAL A 148 -2.30 3.94 -9.55
C VAL A 148 -1.92 3.08 -10.75
N ASN A 149 -0.80 3.43 -11.40
CA ASN A 149 -0.32 2.76 -12.59
C ASN A 149 0.04 1.29 -12.32
N SER A 150 0.11 0.51 -13.39
CA SER A 150 0.51 -0.90 -13.34
C SER A 150 1.88 -1.07 -12.67
N HIS A 151 1.93 -1.93 -11.65
CA HIS A 151 3.14 -2.20 -10.88
C HIS A 151 3.09 -3.56 -10.19
N GLN A 152 4.19 -3.92 -9.57
CA GLN A 152 4.36 -5.03 -8.64
C GLN A 152 4.87 -4.44 -7.33
N ASP A 153 4.32 -4.84 -6.18
CA ASP A 153 4.74 -4.29 -4.87
C ASP A 153 6.21 -4.58 -4.55
N SER A 154 6.70 -5.75 -4.98
CA SER A 154 8.10 -6.14 -4.83
C SER A 154 9.08 -5.27 -5.64
N THR A 155 8.59 -4.44 -6.57
CA THR A 155 9.38 -3.36 -7.19
C THR A 155 9.95 -2.42 -6.14
N PHE A 156 9.17 -2.13 -5.11
CA PHE A 156 9.48 -1.14 -4.06
C PHE A 156 10.00 -1.78 -2.77
N LEU A 157 9.59 -3.03 -2.50
CA LEU A 157 9.79 -3.74 -1.24
C LEU A 157 10.36 -5.14 -1.54
N TYR A 158 11.62 -5.16 -1.92
CA TYR A 158 12.25 -6.37 -2.45
C TYR A 158 12.89 -7.22 -1.35
N THR A 159 12.70 -8.54 -1.45
CA THR A 159 13.35 -9.55 -0.61
C THR A 159 13.98 -10.65 -1.46
N THR A 160 14.95 -11.38 -0.91
CA THR A 160 15.58 -12.54 -1.54
C THR A 160 15.52 -13.75 -0.61
N PRO A 161 14.78 -14.82 -0.97
CA PRO A 161 13.78 -14.89 -2.05
C PRO A 161 12.62 -13.91 -1.84
N THR A 162 11.82 -13.67 -2.89
CA THR A 162 10.64 -12.82 -2.80
C THR A 162 9.54 -13.49 -1.97
N THR A 163 9.14 -12.85 -0.87
CA THR A 163 8.07 -13.34 0.03
C THR A 163 7.10 -12.24 0.43
N LEU A 164 7.15 -11.09 -0.24
CA LEU A 164 6.29 -9.97 0.06
C LEU A 164 4.82 -10.31 -0.17
N THR A 165 3.99 -10.00 0.81
CA THR A 165 2.53 -10.17 0.74
C THR A 165 1.85 -8.90 1.22
N GLY A 166 1.01 -8.33 0.36
CA GLY A 166 0.17 -7.17 0.65
C GLY A 166 -1.18 -7.60 1.25
N PHE A 167 -1.62 -6.85 2.23
CA PHE A 167 -2.96 -6.92 2.84
C PHE A 167 -3.67 -5.61 2.52
N TRP A 168 -4.60 -5.64 1.58
CA TRP A 168 -5.36 -4.48 1.16
C TRP A 168 -6.81 -4.63 1.63
N ILE A 169 -7.27 -3.77 2.54
CA ILE A 169 -8.56 -3.87 3.20
C ILE A 169 -9.44 -2.72 2.76
N ALA A 170 -10.58 -3.04 2.17
CA ALA A 170 -11.57 -2.07 1.75
C ALA A 170 -12.29 -1.47 2.97
N LEU A 171 -12.02 -0.22 3.32
CA LEU A 171 -12.76 0.51 4.36
C LEU A 171 -14.10 1.07 3.83
N GLU A 172 -14.26 1.09 2.53
CA GLU A 172 -15.46 1.46 1.78
C GLU A 172 -15.61 0.54 0.57
N ASP A 173 -16.81 0.49 -0.03
CA ASP A 173 -17.02 -0.25 -1.28
C ASP A 173 -16.07 0.27 -2.36
N ALA A 174 -15.45 -0.63 -3.09
CA ALA A 174 -14.61 -0.32 -4.24
C ALA A 174 -15.19 -0.94 -5.51
N ASP A 175 -15.45 -0.12 -6.52
CA ASP A 175 -16.00 -0.54 -7.79
C ASP A 175 -15.30 0.13 -8.99
N LEU A 176 -15.81 -0.07 -10.18
CA LEU A 176 -15.22 0.44 -11.42
C LEU A 176 -15.17 1.96 -11.49
N GLU A 177 -16.13 2.65 -10.86
CA GLU A 177 -16.24 4.10 -10.94
C GLU A 177 -15.38 4.82 -9.90
N ASN A 178 -15.16 4.19 -8.72
CA ASN A 178 -14.37 4.80 -7.64
C ASN A 178 -12.96 4.22 -7.52
N GLY A 179 -12.53 3.36 -8.46
CA GLY A 179 -11.16 2.90 -8.61
C GLY A 179 -10.84 1.61 -7.82
N CYS A 180 -11.59 0.53 -8.07
CA CYS A 180 -11.22 -0.81 -7.61
C CYS A 180 -9.87 -1.27 -8.15
N LEU A 181 -9.35 -2.35 -7.58
CA LEU A 181 -8.14 -3.00 -8.07
C LEU A 181 -8.41 -3.77 -9.37
N TRP A 182 -7.37 -3.88 -10.16
CA TRP A 182 -7.29 -4.70 -11.37
C TRP A 182 -6.03 -5.53 -11.31
N PHE A 183 -6.11 -6.82 -11.60
CA PHE A 183 -4.99 -7.76 -11.56
C PHE A 183 -4.77 -8.42 -12.91
N VAL A 184 -3.52 -8.83 -13.17
CA VAL A 184 -3.20 -9.81 -14.21
C VAL A 184 -2.97 -11.14 -13.51
N PRO A 185 -3.98 -12.05 -13.49
CA PRO A 185 -3.90 -13.31 -12.76
C PRO A 185 -2.71 -14.15 -13.22
N GLY A 186 -1.95 -14.71 -12.27
CA GLY A 186 -0.80 -15.56 -12.54
C GLY A 186 0.48 -14.84 -12.96
N SER A 187 0.46 -13.50 -13.13
CA SER A 187 1.64 -12.73 -13.58
C SER A 187 2.83 -12.79 -12.62
N HIS A 188 2.60 -13.03 -11.33
CA HIS A 188 3.65 -13.20 -10.31
C HIS A 188 4.62 -14.36 -10.61
N LYS A 189 4.19 -15.34 -11.41
CA LYS A 189 5.02 -16.49 -11.83
C LYS A 189 6.17 -16.08 -12.76
N ASN A 190 6.11 -14.90 -13.34
CA ASN A 190 7.14 -14.35 -14.23
C ASN A 190 8.23 -13.54 -13.49
N GLY A 191 8.12 -13.44 -12.16
CA GLY A 191 9.01 -12.60 -11.35
C GLY A 191 8.78 -11.10 -11.53
N ILE A 192 9.67 -10.29 -10.95
CA ILE A 192 9.59 -8.84 -11.05
C ILE A 192 10.32 -8.33 -12.29
N THR A 193 9.78 -7.27 -12.91
CA THR A 193 10.37 -6.66 -14.12
C THR A 193 11.10 -5.36 -13.81
N ARG A 194 10.85 -4.75 -12.65
CA ARG A 194 11.42 -3.45 -12.27
C ARG A 194 11.74 -3.40 -10.78
N ARG A 195 12.82 -2.70 -10.42
CA ARG A 195 13.20 -2.44 -9.03
C ARG A 195 13.42 -0.96 -8.79
N MET A 196 12.88 -0.46 -7.69
CA MET A 196 13.26 0.84 -7.13
C MET A 196 14.39 0.62 -6.12
N ARG A 197 15.49 1.34 -6.29
CA ARG A 197 16.65 1.29 -5.40
C ARG A 197 16.91 2.63 -4.76
N ARG A 198 17.29 2.59 -3.50
CA ARG A 198 17.85 3.74 -2.79
C ARG A 198 19.23 4.06 -3.36
N THR A 199 19.47 5.34 -3.58
CA THR A 199 20.79 5.85 -4.01
C THR A 199 21.28 6.92 -3.05
N THR A 200 22.59 7.13 -3.05
CA THR A 200 23.21 8.27 -2.37
C THR A 200 24.23 8.86 -3.35
N GLU A 201 23.87 9.98 -3.95
CA GLU A 201 24.73 10.71 -4.86
C GLU A 201 25.14 12.03 -4.20
N GLU A 202 26.44 12.27 -4.12
CA GLU A 202 27.02 13.47 -3.46
C GLU A 202 26.49 13.74 -2.03
N GLY A 203 26.12 12.64 -1.31
CA GLY A 203 25.56 12.75 0.06
C GLY A 203 24.03 12.99 0.10
N VAL A 204 23.37 13.12 -1.04
CA VAL A 204 21.94 13.31 -1.14
C VAL A 204 21.24 11.95 -1.33
N LEU A 205 20.26 11.67 -0.48
CA LEU A 205 19.42 10.48 -0.61
C LEU A 205 18.48 10.63 -1.81
N GLY A 206 18.38 9.57 -2.60
CA GLY A 206 17.51 9.50 -3.76
C GLY A 206 17.00 8.09 -4.01
N THR A 207 16.28 7.94 -5.09
CA THR A 207 15.88 6.63 -5.62
C THR A 207 16.08 6.58 -7.12
N THR A 208 16.38 5.39 -7.63
CA THR A 208 16.46 5.11 -9.07
C THR A 208 15.65 3.87 -9.40
N PHE A 209 15.30 3.70 -10.66
CA PHE A 209 14.61 2.51 -11.14
C PHE A 209 15.50 1.74 -12.11
N GLU A 210 15.58 0.42 -11.91
CA GLU A 210 16.20 -0.54 -12.83
C GLU A 210 15.12 -1.45 -13.42
N GLY A 211 15.23 -1.77 -14.72
CA GLY A 211 14.22 -2.57 -15.43
C GLY A 211 13.05 -1.75 -15.96
N GLU A 212 12.05 -2.45 -16.46
CA GLU A 212 10.93 -1.85 -17.19
C GLU A 212 9.63 -1.96 -16.40
N VAL A 213 8.74 -0.98 -16.59
CA VAL A 213 7.37 -1.05 -16.05
C VAL A 213 6.69 -2.29 -16.65
N PRO A 214 5.94 -3.06 -15.84
CA PRO A 214 5.17 -4.18 -16.36
C PRO A 214 4.30 -3.77 -17.55
N SER A 215 4.51 -4.43 -18.69
CA SER A 215 3.84 -4.10 -19.96
C SER A 215 2.80 -5.15 -20.30
N GLN A 216 1.63 -5.07 -19.67
CA GLN A 216 0.48 -5.92 -19.97
C GLN A 216 -0.56 -5.14 -20.76
N LYS A 217 -1.24 -5.84 -21.68
CA LYS A 217 -2.37 -5.28 -22.40
C LYS A 217 -3.60 -5.13 -21.50
N GLN A 218 -4.47 -4.19 -21.83
CA GLN A 218 -5.66 -3.92 -21.02
C GLN A 218 -6.57 -5.14 -20.86
N GLU A 219 -6.71 -5.95 -21.88
CA GLU A 219 -7.52 -7.17 -21.88
C GLU A 219 -7.01 -8.29 -20.94
N GLU A 220 -5.75 -8.21 -20.50
CA GLU A 220 -5.18 -9.16 -19.53
C GLU A 220 -5.57 -8.83 -18.09
N PHE A 221 -6.05 -7.61 -17.84
CA PHE A 221 -6.45 -7.17 -16.51
C PHE A 221 -7.90 -7.57 -16.19
N VAL A 222 -8.06 -8.17 -15.04
CA VAL A 222 -9.37 -8.51 -14.47
C VAL A 222 -9.70 -7.50 -13.37
N ALA A 223 -10.85 -6.85 -13.48
CA ALA A 223 -11.36 -5.96 -12.45
C ALA A 223 -11.81 -6.74 -11.21
N VAL A 224 -11.52 -6.20 -10.04
CA VAL A 224 -11.83 -6.81 -8.75
C VAL A 224 -12.62 -5.82 -7.89
N PRO A 225 -13.91 -5.60 -8.18
CA PRO A 225 -14.77 -4.83 -7.29
C PRO A 225 -15.01 -5.61 -6.00
N VAL A 226 -14.99 -4.90 -4.86
CA VAL A 226 -15.15 -5.52 -3.54
C VAL A 226 -16.05 -4.67 -2.66
N LYS A 227 -16.69 -5.32 -1.69
CA LYS A 227 -17.46 -4.67 -0.64
C LYS A 227 -16.57 -4.23 0.52
N LYS A 228 -17.01 -3.22 1.24
CA LYS A 228 -16.44 -2.79 2.52
C LYS A 228 -16.24 -3.98 3.44
N GLY A 229 -15.07 -4.06 4.07
CA GLY A 229 -14.68 -5.17 4.94
C GLY A 229 -13.97 -6.31 4.23
N THR A 230 -13.91 -6.31 2.90
CA THR A 230 -13.15 -7.33 2.15
C THR A 230 -11.64 -7.08 2.28
N LEU A 231 -10.90 -8.13 2.59
CA LEU A 231 -9.45 -8.19 2.44
C LEU A 231 -9.09 -8.74 1.06
N VAL A 232 -8.24 -8.04 0.35
CA VAL A 232 -7.54 -8.53 -0.84
C VAL A 232 -6.11 -8.85 -0.45
N LEU A 233 -5.75 -10.14 -0.47
CA LEU A 233 -4.35 -10.57 -0.35
C LEU A 233 -3.67 -10.42 -1.70
N ILE A 234 -2.45 -9.87 -1.69
CA ILE A 234 -1.69 -9.53 -2.90
C ILE A 234 -0.30 -10.13 -2.79
N ASN A 235 0.05 -11.04 -3.70
CA ASN A 235 1.43 -11.48 -3.85
C ASN A 235 2.28 -10.31 -4.36
N GLY A 236 3.42 -10.04 -3.74
CA GLY A 236 4.25 -8.88 -4.07
C GLY A 236 4.70 -8.80 -5.54
N GLU A 237 4.66 -9.92 -6.27
CA GLU A 237 5.07 -10.00 -7.67
C GLU A 237 3.87 -10.01 -8.65
N VAL A 238 2.61 -10.01 -8.17
CA VAL A 238 1.47 -9.92 -9.08
C VAL A 238 1.30 -8.52 -9.64
N VAL A 239 1.14 -8.41 -10.94
CA VAL A 239 0.90 -7.13 -11.63
C VAL A 239 -0.51 -6.65 -11.34
N HIS A 240 -0.61 -5.43 -10.81
CA HIS A 240 -1.90 -4.83 -10.49
C HIS A 240 -1.89 -3.32 -10.66
N LYS A 241 -3.08 -2.73 -10.69
CA LYS A 241 -3.33 -1.28 -10.83
C LYS A 241 -4.67 -0.91 -10.21
N SER A 242 -4.96 0.40 -10.12
CA SER A 242 -6.32 0.89 -9.85
C SER A 242 -6.64 2.13 -10.69
N GLY A 243 -7.88 2.23 -11.15
CA GLY A 243 -8.36 3.38 -11.93
C GLY A 243 -8.48 4.67 -11.11
N GLU A 244 -8.75 5.76 -11.80
CA GLU A 244 -9.13 7.03 -11.18
C GLU A 244 -10.50 6.89 -10.49
N ASN A 245 -10.77 7.76 -9.52
CA ASN A 245 -12.11 7.89 -8.96
C ASN A 245 -12.88 8.98 -9.73
N VAL A 246 -13.76 8.55 -10.60
CA VAL A 246 -14.64 9.45 -11.38
C VAL A 246 -16.02 9.62 -10.75
N SER A 247 -16.26 8.96 -9.61
CA SER A 247 -17.54 8.96 -8.91
C SER A 247 -17.64 10.09 -7.86
N GLU A 248 -18.83 10.26 -7.29
CA GLU A 248 -19.08 11.14 -6.14
C GLU A 248 -18.75 10.50 -4.79
N ARG A 249 -18.35 9.23 -4.77
CA ARG A 249 -18.02 8.46 -3.57
C ARG A 249 -16.53 8.37 -3.39
N SER A 250 -16.04 8.44 -2.17
CA SER A 250 -14.65 8.10 -1.84
C SER A 250 -14.39 6.59 -1.95
N ARG A 251 -13.12 6.23 -1.97
CA ARG A 251 -12.66 4.87 -1.86
C ARG A 251 -11.46 4.82 -0.91
N ASN A 252 -11.75 4.67 0.38
CA ASN A 252 -10.74 4.62 1.42
C ASN A 252 -10.36 3.19 1.72
N ILE A 253 -9.07 2.94 1.88
CA ILE A 253 -8.55 1.60 2.19
C ILE A 253 -7.43 1.68 3.22
N TYR A 254 -7.25 0.60 3.96
CA TYR A 254 -6.07 0.36 4.77
C TYR A 254 -5.23 -0.74 4.12
N THR A 255 -3.94 -0.53 3.98
CA THR A 255 -3.04 -1.55 3.44
C THR A 255 -1.75 -1.64 4.25
N PHE A 256 -1.23 -2.85 4.37
CA PHE A 256 0.07 -3.12 4.96
C PHE A 256 0.75 -4.30 4.26
N HIS A 257 2.06 -4.38 4.41
CA HIS A 257 2.88 -5.39 3.75
C HIS A 257 3.67 -6.19 4.75
N LEU A 258 3.68 -7.52 4.53
CA LEU A 258 4.47 -8.48 5.26
C LEU A 258 5.55 -9.07 4.36
N TYR A 259 6.69 -9.46 4.96
CA TYR A 259 7.61 -10.41 4.35
C TYR A 259 7.99 -11.49 5.37
N ASP A 260 8.54 -12.60 4.94
CA ASP A 260 9.03 -13.66 5.85
C ASP A 260 10.49 -13.40 6.26
N ALA A 261 10.71 -12.79 7.41
CA ALA A 261 12.05 -12.56 7.97
C ALA A 261 12.75 -13.87 8.44
N GLY A 262 12.07 -15.01 8.38
CA GLY A 262 12.64 -16.32 8.71
C GLY A 262 13.32 -17.01 7.52
N THR A 263 12.91 -16.67 6.30
CA THR A 263 13.38 -17.32 5.06
C THR A 263 13.91 -16.36 4.00
N SER A 264 13.69 -15.04 4.18
CA SER A 264 14.08 -14.03 3.21
C SER A 264 14.93 -12.93 3.82
N GLU A 265 15.86 -12.43 3.04
CA GLU A 265 16.66 -11.25 3.37
C GLU A 265 15.99 -9.98 2.80
N TRP A 266 15.80 -8.96 3.65
CA TRP A 266 15.35 -7.63 3.23
C TRP A 266 16.47 -6.91 2.50
N SER A 267 16.20 -6.43 1.28
CA SER A 267 17.24 -5.77 0.50
C SER A 267 17.67 -4.44 1.12
N LYS A 268 18.99 -4.24 1.24
CA LYS A 268 19.61 -3.00 1.72
C LYS A 268 19.37 -1.81 0.77
N ASP A 269 19.04 -2.11 -0.48
CA ASP A 269 18.75 -1.11 -1.51
C ASP A 269 17.28 -0.67 -1.50
N ASN A 270 16.41 -1.27 -0.70
CA ASN A 270 15.03 -0.80 -0.60
C ASN A 270 15.01 0.64 -0.08
N TRP A 271 14.11 1.46 -0.63
CA TRP A 271 13.90 2.83 -0.13
C TRP A 271 13.55 2.83 1.36
N LEU A 272 12.69 1.88 1.76
CA LEU A 272 12.28 1.63 3.13
C LEU A 272 13.33 0.79 3.86
N GLN A 273 13.85 1.32 4.95
CA GLN A 273 14.73 0.60 5.85
C GLN A 273 14.20 0.66 7.28
N PRO A 274 14.38 -0.40 8.08
CA PRO A 274 14.12 -0.33 9.50
C PRO A 274 15.10 0.66 10.15
N THR A 275 14.67 1.32 11.23
CA THR A 275 15.53 2.19 12.05
C THR A 275 15.80 1.54 13.40
N GLU A 276 16.80 2.03 14.13
CA GLU A 276 17.05 1.56 15.50
C GLU A 276 15.85 1.82 16.43
N SER A 277 15.16 2.94 16.23
CA SER A 277 13.98 3.31 17.01
C SER A 277 12.72 2.56 16.60
N LEU A 278 12.65 2.09 15.37
CA LEU A 278 11.50 1.35 14.84
C LEU A 278 11.97 0.22 13.91
N PRO A 279 12.38 -0.93 14.47
CA PRO A 279 12.60 -2.14 13.67
C PRO A 279 11.27 -2.64 13.08
N PHE A 280 11.34 -3.47 12.04
CA PHE A 280 10.14 -4.08 11.48
C PHE A 280 9.38 -4.88 12.53
N THR A 281 8.05 -4.71 12.56
CA THR A 281 7.19 -5.30 13.58
C THR A 281 6.92 -6.77 13.28
N LEU A 282 7.39 -7.68 14.13
CA LEU A 282 7.05 -9.11 14.02
C LEU A 282 5.59 -9.37 14.44
N LEU A 283 4.92 -10.30 13.74
CA LEU A 283 3.57 -10.77 14.09
C LEU A 283 3.58 -11.83 15.21
#